data_3f4e78a1ef125e3ff7ee39151a79ee39
#
_entry.id   3f4e78a1ef125e3ff7ee39151a79ee39
#
_cell.length_a   1.000
_cell.length_b   1.000
_cell.length_c   1.000
_cell.angle_alpha   90.00
_cell.angle_beta   90.00
_cell.angle_gamma   90.00
#
_symmetry.space_group_name_H-M   'P 1'
#
loop_
_entity.id
_entity.type
_entity.pdbx_description
1 polymer ?
#
loop_
_entity_poly.entity_id
_entity_poly.type
_entity_poly.pdbx_seq_one_letter_code
_entity_poly.pdbx_strand_id
1 'polypeptide(L)'
;MYKNIFIPNKIEKIGGKRLSKGFIKEKKLFSIITVVLNNKKFIEETINSVINQNSNFEYIIIDGGSTDNTVEIIKKYENRIDLWISEKDGGIYDAMNKGIILSNGEYIGMINSGDSYKSKSLEIINNYIKRNNDIDFIFGSVQKKILKSGFSKNKLNWSFDFYPSHSSGFFVRSNVQKKIGLYNTKYKLSADYDFFYKLIKQNYNGIATKKSEVIGNFRSGSYSSTFSFDEQFKEEIQIRIDNNQNRILIILIIFLNFFSSKFQKKKLSFKCFLG
;
A
#
# COMPACT_ATOMS: atom_id res chain seq x y z
N MET A 1 -2.12 -22.07 3.83
CA MET A 1 -1.01 -21.99 4.79
C MET A 1 -1.18 -20.92 5.87
N TYR A 2 -1.96 -19.84 5.66
CA TYR A 2 -2.19 -18.79 6.68
C TYR A 2 -3.38 -19.03 7.62
N LYS A 3 -4.21 -20.07 7.39
CA LYS A 3 -5.44 -20.31 8.17
C LYS A 3 -5.21 -20.59 9.67
N ASN A 4 -4.01 -20.93 10.09
CA ASN A 4 -3.69 -21.29 11.48
C ASN A 4 -2.84 -20.23 12.21
N ILE A 5 -2.56 -19.07 11.59
CA ILE A 5 -1.61 -18.09 12.15
C ILE A 5 -2.30 -16.92 12.84
N PHE A 6 -3.59 -16.67 12.56
CA PHE A 6 -4.23 -15.47 13.07
C PHE A 6 -5.75 -15.64 13.29
N ILE A 7 -6.12 -16.20 14.44
CA ILE A 7 -7.34 -15.78 15.15
C ILE A 7 -6.79 -14.96 16.32
N PRO A 8 -6.95 -13.63 16.32
CA PRO A 8 -6.59 -12.84 17.50
C PRO A 8 -7.34 -13.39 18.69
N ASN A 9 -6.66 -13.67 19.78
CA ASN A 9 -7.27 -14.19 20.99
C ASN A 9 -8.30 -13.23 21.61
N LYS A 10 -8.49 -12.02 21.01
CA LYS A 10 -9.42 -11.01 21.47
C LYS A 10 -9.70 -9.97 20.37
N ILE A 11 -10.57 -10.30 19.41
CA ILE A 11 -11.17 -9.28 18.53
C ILE A 11 -12.10 -8.43 19.40
N GLU A 12 -11.79 -7.15 19.57
CA GLU A 12 -12.60 -6.25 20.42
C GLU A 12 -13.93 -5.90 19.73
N LYS A 13 -13.88 -5.60 18.43
CA LYS A 13 -15.07 -5.27 17.63
C LYS A 13 -14.90 -5.77 16.20
N ILE A 14 -15.98 -6.30 15.63
CA ILE A 14 -16.02 -6.86 14.27
C ILE A 14 -17.39 -6.63 13.66
N GLY A 15 -17.45 -6.42 12.33
CA GLY A 15 -18.70 -6.28 11.59
C GLY A 15 -18.49 -6.40 10.07
N GLY A 16 -19.54 -6.10 9.33
CA GLY A 16 -19.56 -6.17 7.88
C GLY A 16 -20.40 -7.31 7.32
N LYS A 17 -20.62 -7.30 6.01
CA LYS A 17 -21.52 -8.24 5.28
C LYS A 17 -21.15 -9.71 5.50
N ARG A 18 -19.89 -10.04 5.72
CA ARG A 18 -19.44 -11.43 5.97
C ARG A 18 -20.04 -12.07 7.22
N LEU A 19 -20.54 -11.25 8.16
CA LEU A 19 -21.20 -11.74 9.40
C LEU A 19 -22.73 -11.84 9.25
N SER A 20 -23.30 -11.40 8.13
CA SER A 20 -24.75 -11.46 7.91
C SER A 20 -25.19 -12.89 7.67
N LYS A 21 -26.41 -13.24 8.18
CA LYS A 21 -27.05 -14.53 7.87
C LYS A 21 -27.23 -14.66 6.36
N GLY A 22 -26.81 -15.79 5.79
CA GLY A 22 -26.93 -16.06 4.35
C GLY A 22 -25.82 -15.45 3.50
N PHE A 23 -24.71 -14.94 4.08
CA PHE A 23 -23.59 -14.48 3.30
C PHE A 23 -23.03 -15.61 2.41
N ILE A 24 -23.01 -15.36 1.10
CA ILE A 24 -22.44 -16.28 0.10
C ILE A 24 -21.04 -15.75 -0.27
N LYS A 25 -20.03 -16.59 -0.11
CA LYS A 25 -18.67 -16.26 -0.50
C LYS A 25 -18.51 -16.34 -2.02
N GLU A 26 -18.57 -15.21 -2.69
CA GLU A 26 -18.31 -15.10 -4.11
C GLU A 26 -16.82 -14.93 -4.42
N LYS A 27 -16.40 -15.36 -5.61
CA LYS A 27 -15.03 -15.07 -6.11
C LYS A 27 -14.95 -13.59 -6.46
N LYS A 28 -14.04 -12.88 -5.82
CA LYS A 28 -13.77 -11.45 -6.08
C LYS A 28 -12.50 -11.27 -6.90
N LEU A 29 -12.51 -10.27 -7.78
CA LEU A 29 -11.31 -9.89 -8.51
C LEU A 29 -10.34 -9.15 -7.61
N PHE A 30 -10.86 -8.22 -6.79
CA PHE A 30 -10.03 -7.44 -5.89
C PHE A 30 -10.40 -7.67 -4.43
N SER A 31 -9.39 -7.67 -3.55
CA SER A 31 -9.52 -7.35 -2.12
C SER A 31 -8.92 -5.99 -1.89
N ILE A 32 -9.75 -5.00 -1.53
CA ILE A 32 -9.26 -3.67 -1.17
C ILE A 32 -9.17 -3.62 0.35
N ILE A 33 -7.99 -3.27 0.85
CA ILE A 33 -7.71 -3.24 2.28
C ILE A 33 -7.42 -1.80 2.69
N THR A 34 -8.18 -1.29 3.66
CA THR A 34 -7.90 -0.02 4.33
C THR A 34 -7.40 -0.29 5.74
N VAL A 35 -6.29 0.34 6.10
CA VAL A 35 -5.80 0.37 7.49
C VAL A 35 -6.00 1.76 8.06
N VAL A 36 -6.40 1.83 9.34
CA VAL A 36 -6.73 3.10 10.00
C VAL A 36 -6.42 3.05 11.49
N LEU A 37 -5.94 4.17 12.03
CA LEU A 37 -5.82 4.42 13.46
C LEU A 37 -6.08 5.91 13.72
N ASN A 38 -7.09 6.22 14.56
CA ASN A 38 -7.44 7.58 14.99
C ASN A 38 -7.52 8.59 13.83
N ASN A 39 -8.37 8.31 12.85
CA ASN A 39 -8.49 9.16 11.64
C ASN A 39 -9.95 9.45 11.26
N LYS A 40 -10.78 9.81 12.27
CA LYS A 40 -12.19 10.20 12.07
C LYS A 40 -12.38 11.28 11.00
N LYS A 41 -11.37 12.14 10.82
CA LYS A 41 -11.45 13.27 9.88
C LYS A 41 -11.49 12.84 8.41
N PHE A 42 -10.85 11.74 8.05
CA PHE A 42 -10.62 11.39 6.66
C PHE A 42 -11.06 9.97 6.27
N ILE A 43 -11.39 9.12 7.25
CA ILE A 43 -11.78 7.72 6.97
C ILE A 43 -13.03 7.65 6.07
N GLU A 44 -13.99 8.55 6.25
CA GLU A 44 -15.22 8.59 5.48
C GLU A 44 -14.96 8.88 3.99
N GLU A 45 -14.04 9.80 3.67
CA GLU A 45 -13.60 10.07 2.29
C GLU A 45 -12.99 8.82 1.65
N THR A 46 -12.13 8.12 2.39
CA THR A 46 -11.51 6.87 1.93
C THR A 46 -12.56 5.81 1.66
N ILE A 47 -13.47 5.56 2.61
CA ILE A 47 -14.56 4.57 2.45
C ILE A 47 -15.37 4.88 1.19
N ASN A 48 -15.84 6.12 1.06
CA ASN A 48 -16.64 6.54 -0.11
C ASN A 48 -15.89 6.35 -1.41
N SER A 49 -14.59 6.62 -1.45
CA SER A 49 -13.78 6.43 -2.65
C SER A 49 -13.66 4.97 -3.09
N VAL A 50 -13.73 4.03 -2.16
CA VAL A 50 -13.69 2.59 -2.43
C VAL A 50 -15.07 2.05 -2.79
N ILE A 51 -16.09 2.30 -1.96
CA ILE A 51 -17.42 1.72 -2.17
C ILE A 51 -18.14 2.21 -3.44
N ASN A 52 -17.70 3.33 -4.02
CA ASN A 52 -18.19 3.90 -5.26
C ASN A 52 -17.42 3.42 -6.51
N GLN A 53 -16.47 2.48 -6.37
CA GLN A 53 -15.83 1.86 -7.52
C GLN A 53 -16.78 0.88 -8.22
N ASN A 54 -16.82 0.94 -9.54
CA ASN A 54 -17.60 -0.01 -10.35
C ASN A 54 -16.71 -1.20 -10.75
N SER A 55 -16.61 -2.21 -9.87
CA SER A 55 -15.82 -3.41 -10.11
C SER A 55 -16.26 -4.56 -9.21
N ASN A 56 -15.78 -5.78 -9.47
CA ASN A 56 -15.99 -6.93 -8.60
C ASN A 56 -14.92 -6.97 -7.49
N PHE A 57 -15.22 -6.40 -6.34
CA PHE A 57 -14.29 -6.37 -5.20
C PHE A 57 -14.96 -6.73 -3.88
N GLU A 58 -14.16 -7.07 -2.91
CA GLU A 58 -14.48 -7.06 -1.49
C GLU A 58 -13.71 -5.93 -0.79
N TYR A 59 -14.31 -5.36 0.24
CA TYR A 59 -13.71 -4.27 1.01
C TYR A 59 -13.48 -4.69 2.46
N ILE A 60 -12.22 -4.58 2.90
CA ILE A 60 -11.78 -4.96 4.24
C ILE A 60 -11.20 -3.74 4.93
N ILE A 61 -11.64 -3.44 6.17
CA ILE A 61 -11.07 -2.37 6.99
C ILE A 61 -10.47 -2.97 8.25
N ILE A 62 -9.21 -2.61 8.53
CA ILE A 62 -8.51 -2.97 9.76
C ILE A 62 -8.25 -1.68 10.54
N ASP A 63 -8.91 -1.56 11.67
CA ASP A 63 -8.73 -0.47 12.61
C ASP A 63 -7.82 -0.90 13.77
N GLY A 64 -6.77 -0.14 14.03
CA GLY A 64 -5.75 -0.42 15.05
C GLY A 64 -6.17 -0.11 16.48
N GLY A 65 -7.48 -0.12 16.78
CA GLY A 65 -8.03 0.19 18.10
C GLY A 65 -8.23 1.70 18.31
N SER A 66 -8.85 2.37 17.34
CA SER A 66 -9.15 3.82 17.41
C SER A 66 -10.05 4.20 18.59
N THR A 67 -9.76 5.38 19.15
CA THR A 67 -10.48 5.97 20.30
C THR A 67 -11.17 7.30 19.98
N ASP A 68 -11.13 7.74 18.71
CA ASP A 68 -11.57 9.06 18.25
C ASP A 68 -12.89 9.07 17.45
N ASN A 69 -13.77 8.10 17.62
CA ASN A 69 -14.98 7.87 16.83
C ASN A 69 -14.75 7.37 15.37
N THR A 70 -13.54 6.94 15.00
CA THR A 70 -13.27 6.32 13.70
C THR A 70 -14.15 5.09 13.47
N VAL A 71 -14.28 4.22 14.49
CA VAL A 71 -15.07 2.98 14.40
C VAL A 71 -16.56 3.26 14.20
N GLU A 72 -17.09 4.30 14.82
CA GLU A 72 -18.49 4.72 14.65
C GLU A 72 -18.79 5.18 13.22
N ILE A 73 -17.80 5.80 12.56
CA ILE A 73 -17.92 6.15 11.12
C ILE A 73 -17.91 4.88 10.27
N ILE A 74 -16.99 3.94 10.53
CA ILE A 74 -16.93 2.66 9.81
C ILE A 74 -18.27 1.91 9.88
N LYS A 75 -18.89 1.86 11.05
CA LYS A 75 -20.19 1.22 11.28
C LYS A 75 -21.32 1.79 10.44
N LYS A 76 -21.33 3.09 10.13
CA LYS A 76 -22.33 3.71 9.25
C LYS A 76 -22.34 3.10 7.84
N TYR A 77 -21.21 2.52 7.42
CA TYR A 77 -21.02 1.90 6.10
C TYR A 77 -21.00 0.37 6.16
N GLU A 78 -21.37 -0.25 7.28
CA GLU A 78 -21.26 -1.68 7.54
C GLU A 78 -21.93 -2.54 6.45
N ASN A 79 -23.06 -2.10 5.92
CA ASN A 79 -23.77 -2.76 4.83
C ASN A 79 -23.10 -2.65 3.45
N ARG A 80 -22.02 -1.86 3.33
CA ARG A 80 -21.20 -1.68 2.11
C ARG A 80 -19.79 -2.26 2.26
N ILE A 81 -19.36 -2.59 3.47
CA ILE A 81 -18.07 -3.16 3.81
C ILE A 81 -18.22 -4.67 3.99
N ASP A 82 -17.33 -5.46 3.39
CA ASP A 82 -17.40 -6.93 3.51
C ASP A 82 -16.95 -7.42 4.89
N LEU A 83 -15.90 -6.80 5.44
CA LEU A 83 -15.40 -7.11 6.77
C LEU A 83 -14.69 -5.89 7.36
N TRP A 84 -14.95 -5.56 8.61
CA TRP A 84 -14.09 -4.66 9.38
C TRP A 84 -13.79 -5.26 10.75
N ILE A 85 -12.57 -5.00 11.23
CA ILE A 85 -12.08 -5.43 12.54
C ILE A 85 -11.45 -4.22 13.22
N SER A 86 -11.77 -4.04 14.50
CA SER A 86 -11.12 -3.05 15.37
C SER A 86 -10.50 -3.75 16.55
N GLU A 87 -9.19 -3.69 16.65
CA GLU A 87 -8.38 -4.23 17.74
C GLU A 87 -7.02 -3.54 17.77
N LYS A 88 -6.39 -3.47 18.92
CA LYS A 88 -5.04 -2.93 19.04
C LYS A 88 -4.06 -3.76 18.20
N ASP A 89 -3.24 -3.09 17.41
CA ASP A 89 -2.25 -3.71 16.55
C ASP A 89 -0.80 -3.33 16.90
N GLY A 90 0.16 -3.99 16.26
CA GLY A 90 1.60 -3.75 16.37
C GLY A 90 2.12 -2.65 15.43
N GLY A 91 1.23 -1.89 14.78
CA GLY A 91 1.55 -0.83 13.82
C GLY A 91 0.99 -1.10 12.42
N ILE A 92 1.18 -0.14 11.51
CA ILE A 92 0.55 -0.11 10.19
C ILE A 92 0.74 -1.41 9.37
N TYR A 93 1.92 -2.02 9.41
CA TYR A 93 2.21 -3.25 8.66
C TYR A 93 1.60 -4.49 9.31
N ASP A 94 1.38 -4.49 10.63
CA ASP A 94 0.61 -5.54 11.30
C ASP A 94 -0.86 -5.49 10.88
N ALA A 95 -1.45 -4.30 10.86
CA ALA A 95 -2.80 -4.08 10.34
C ALA A 95 -2.93 -4.50 8.86
N MET A 96 -1.96 -4.14 8.00
CA MET A 96 -1.94 -4.58 6.60
C MET A 96 -1.86 -6.09 6.48
N ASN A 97 -1.03 -6.75 7.28
CA ASN A 97 -0.90 -8.22 7.31
C ASN A 97 -2.21 -8.90 7.70
N LYS A 98 -2.94 -8.37 8.69
CA LYS A 98 -4.28 -8.86 9.06
C LYS A 98 -5.23 -8.78 7.86
N GLY A 99 -5.27 -7.65 7.17
CA GLY A 99 -6.07 -7.49 5.96
C GLY A 99 -5.70 -8.46 4.85
N ILE A 100 -4.40 -8.69 4.59
CA ILE A 100 -3.91 -9.68 3.61
C ILE A 100 -4.38 -11.10 3.95
N ILE A 101 -4.27 -11.50 5.21
CA ILE A 101 -4.68 -12.84 5.67
C ILE A 101 -6.18 -13.06 5.45
N LEU A 102 -6.98 -12.02 5.65
CA LEU A 102 -8.44 -12.04 5.53
C LEU A 102 -8.95 -11.87 4.09
N SER A 103 -8.06 -11.53 3.15
CA SER A 103 -8.41 -11.29 1.75
C SER A 103 -8.74 -12.59 0.99
N ASN A 104 -9.71 -12.50 0.05
CA ASN A 104 -10.12 -13.63 -0.81
C ASN A 104 -10.09 -13.28 -2.30
N GLY A 105 -9.82 -12.03 -2.67
CA GLY A 105 -9.73 -11.57 -4.05
C GLY A 105 -8.51 -12.13 -4.79
N GLU A 106 -8.58 -12.11 -6.11
CA GLU A 106 -7.46 -12.52 -6.96
C GLU A 106 -6.30 -11.53 -6.89
N TYR A 107 -6.59 -10.23 -6.77
CA TYR A 107 -5.62 -9.17 -6.57
C TYR A 107 -5.88 -8.43 -5.26
N ILE A 108 -4.83 -8.05 -4.57
CA ILE A 108 -4.85 -7.28 -3.33
C ILE A 108 -4.39 -5.85 -3.62
N GLY A 109 -5.20 -4.86 -3.22
CA GLY A 109 -4.86 -3.44 -3.25
C GLY A 109 -4.92 -2.84 -1.85
N MET A 110 -3.98 -1.92 -1.56
CA MET A 110 -3.92 -1.19 -0.29
C MET A 110 -4.33 0.26 -0.50
N ILE A 111 -5.14 0.78 0.42
CA ILE A 111 -5.46 2.20 0.51
C ILE A 111 -5.50 2.64 1.97
N ASN A 112 -4.57 3.49 2.39
CA ASN A 112 -4.52 3.96 3.77
C ASN A 112 -5.61 5.00 4.03
N SER A 113 -6.10 5.05 5.24
CA SER A 113 -7.06 6.08 5.65
C SER A 113 -6.50 7.48 5.43
N GLY A 114 -7.24 8.31 4.71
CA GLY A 114 -6.84 9.63 4.22
C GLY A 114 -6.46 9.67 2.75
N ASP A 115 -6.10 8.54 2.14
CA ASP A 115 -5.94 8.42 0.70
C ASP A 115 -7.31 8.15 0.05
N SER A 116 -7.41 8.41 -1.26
CA SER A 116 -8.66 8.15 -1.99
C SER A 116 -8.40 7.64 -3.41
N TYR A 117 -9.24 6.72 -3.88
CA TYR A 117 -9.28 6.34 -5.29
C TYR A 117 -9.96 7.43 -6.12
N LYS A 118 -9.51 7.58 -7.36
CA LYS A 118 -10.24 8.31 -8.40
C LYS A 118 -11.44 7.48 -8.89
N SER A 119 -12.43 8.12 -9.49
CA SER A 119 -13.48 7.41 -10.21
C SER A 119 -12.84 6.46 -11.25
N LYS A 120 -13.39 5.25 -11.43
CA LYS A 120 -12.91 4.22 -12.38
C LYS A 120 -11.51 3.64 -12.10
N SER A 121 -10.93 3.84 -10.91
CA SER A 121 -9.59 3.33 -10.61
C SER A 121 -9.51 1.81 -10.75
N LEU A 122 -10.45 1.07 -10.18
CA LEU A 122 -10.48 -0.39 -10.30
C LEU A 122 -10.84 -0.86 -11.72
N GLU A 123 -11.62 -0.09 -12.47
CA GLU A 123 -11.90 -0.35 -13.89
C GLU A 123 -10.62 -0.24 -14.72
N ILE A 124 -9.82 0.80 -14.51
CA ILE A 124 -8.51 0.98 -15.16
C ILE A 124 -7.61 -0.21 -14.87
N ILE A 125 -7.44 -0.59 -13.61
CA ILE A 125 -6.59 -1.74 -13.22
C ILE A 125 -7.12 -3.04 -13.84
N ASN A 126 -8.43 -3.28 -13.82
CA ASN A 126 -9.04 -4.44 -14.44
C ASN A 126 -8.75 -4.52 -15.95
N ASN A 127 -8.75 -3.38 -16.66
CA ASN A 127 -8.42 -3.36 -18.08
C ASN A 127 -6.97 -3.76 -18.36
N TYR A 128 -6.03 -3.42 -17.48
CA TYR A 128 -4.64 -3.90 -17.56
C TYR A 128 -4.54 -5.39 -17.33
N ILE A 129 -5.24 -5.92 -16.30
CA ILE A 129 -5.28 -7.36 -15.99
C ILE A 129 -5.84 -8.14 -17.19
N LYS A 130 -6.95 -7.70 -17.78
CA LYS A 130 -7.58 -8.38 -18.93
C LYS A 130 -6.71 -8.42 -20.19
N ARG A 131 -5.89 -7.39 -20.41
CA ARG A 131 -5.00 -7.30 -21.56
C ARG A 131 -3.73 -8.14 -21.41
N ASN A 132 -3.37 -8.50 -20.19
CA ASN A 132 -2.10 -9.17 -19.88
C ASN A 132 -2.34 -10.22 -18.79
N ASN A 133 -2.60 -11.45 -19.18
CA ASN A 133 -2.98 -12.54 -18.27
C ASN A 133 -1.89 -12.90 -17.24
N ASP A 134 -0.62 -12.57 -17.50
CA ASP A 134 0.53 -12.96 -16.66
C ASP A 134 1.06 -11.83 -15.76
N ILE A 135 0.24 -10.82 -15.47
CA ILE A 135 0.63 -9.75 -14.57
C ILE A 135 0.62 -10.26 -13.13
N ASP A 136 1.75 -10.13 -12.45
CA ASP A 136 1.89 -10.43 -11.04
C ASP A 136 1.58 -9.22 -10.15
N PHE A 137 1.94 -8.01 -10.61
CA PHE A 137 1.63 -6.76 -9.89
C PHE A 137 1.55 -5.55 -10.82
N ILE A 138 0.81 -4.52 -10.37
CA ILE A 138 0.58 -3.28 -11.11
C ILE A 138 0.86 -2.09 -10.20
N PHE A 139 1.64 -1.13 -10.72
CA PHE A 139 1.74 0.21 -10.15
C PHE A 139 0.87 1.18 -10.94
N GLY A 140 -0.15 1.73 -10.33
CA GLY A 140 -0.94 2.83 -10.87
C GLY A 140 -0.28 4.18 -10.62
N SER A 141 -0.58 5.15 -11.48
CA SER A 141 -0.17 6.54 -11.27
C SER A 141 -0.96 7.15 -10.11
N VAL A 142 -0.27 7.83 -9.17
CA VAL A 142 -0.87 8.40 -7.96
C VAL A 142 -0.51 9.88 -7.83
N GLN A 143 -1.51 10.70 -7.57
CA GLN A 143 -1.32 12.11 -7.29
C GLN A 143 -0.88 12.29 -5.83
N LYS A 144 0.38 12.71 -5.66
CA LYS A 144 0.93 13.27 -4.41
C LYS A 144 1.11 14.77 -4.59
N LYS A 145 1.98 15.44 -3.83
CA LYS A 145 2.42 16.83 -4.17
C LYS A 145 2.88 16.92 -5.63
N ILE A 146 3.60 15.92 -6.11
CA ILE A 146 3.93 15.68 -7.51
C ILE A 146 3.35 14.34 -7.95
N LEU A 147 3.00 14.23 -9.22
CA LEU A 147 2.51 12.99 -9.80
C LEU A 147 3.61 11.91 -9.73
N LYS A 148 3.30 10.80 -9.10
CA LYS A 148 4.14 9.60 -9.05
C LYS A 148 3.61 8.58 -10.04
N SER A 149 4.46 8.15 -10.98
CA SER A 149 4.06 7.23 -12.05
C SER A 149 5.27 6.47 -12.60
N GLY A 150 5.00 5.39 -13.32
CA GLY A 150 6.01 4.57 -13.98
C GLY A 150 6.68 3.58 -13.04
N PHE A 151 7.23 2.52 -13.63
CA PHE A 151 7.95 1.47 -12.94
C PHE A 151 9.05 0.92 -13.86
N SER A 152 10.23 0.65 -13.29
CA SER A 152 11.33 0.00 -14.00
C SER A 152 12.10 -0.89 -13.04
N LYS A 153 12.19 -2.18 -13.36
CA LYS A 153 12.95 -3.18 -12.59
C LYS A 153 14.42 -2.77 -12.41
N ASN A 154 15.01 -2.16 -13.43
CA ASN A 154 16.44 -1.78 -13.43
C ASN A 154 16.76 -0.73 -12.36
N LYS A 155 15.78 0.08 -11.95
CA LYS A 155 15.97 1.07 -10.86
C LYS A 155 16.44 0.44 -9.55
N LEU A 156 16.09 -0.81 -9.27
CA LEU A 156 16.52 -1.52 -8.07
C LEU A 156 18.05 -1.49 -7.90
N ASN A 157 18.80 -1.53 -9.01
CA ASN A 157 20.24 -1.63 -9.01
C ASN A 157 20.98 -0.29 -8.84
N TRP A 158 20.28 0.85 -8.98
CA TRP A 158 20.93 2.16 -8.93
C TRP A 158 20.15 3.26 -8.18
N SER A 159 18.97 2.95 -7.64
CA SER A 159 18.15 3.92 -6.93
C SER A 159 17.45 3.31 -5.72
N PHE A 160 17.26 4.10 -4.66
CA PHE A 160 16.33 3.77 -3.58
C PHE A 160 14.87 4.03 -4.00
N ASP A 161 14.60 4.98 -4.90
CA ASP A 161 13.26 5.33 -5.40
C ASP A 161 12.92 4.48 -6.64
N PHE A 162 12.68 3.16 -6.44
CA PHE A 162 12.44 2.22 -7.51
C PHE A 162 10.95 1.88 -7.74
N TYR A 163 10.06 2.38 -6.88
CA TYR A 163 8.60 2.22 -7.04
C TYR A 163 7.87 3.56 -6.82
N PRO A 164 6.70 3.77 -7.47
CA PRO A 164 6.03 5.06 -7.41
C PRO A 164 5.21 5.28 -6.15
N SER A 165 4.50 4.26 -5.68
CA SER A 165 3.62 4.34 -4.50
C SER A 165 3.20 2.96 -4.04
N HIS A 166 3.00 2.80 -2.74
CA HIS A 166 2.37 1.64 -2.13
C HIS A 166 0.86 1.86 -2.00
N SER A 167 0.44 2.79 -1.15
CA SER A 167 -0.97 3.08 -0.91
C SER A 167 -1.62 3.73 -2.13
N SER A 168 -2.88 3.38 -2.36
CA SER A 168 -3.74 3.83 -3.46
C SER A 168 -3.23 3.57 -4.89
N GLY A 169 -2.02 3.02 -5.06
CA GLY A 169 -1.42 2.79 -6.36
C GLY A 169 -0.98 1.36 -6.65
N PHE A 170 -0.86 0.50 -5.66
CA PHE A 170 -0.28 -0.83 -5.83
C PHE A 170 -1.32 -1.94 -5.76
N PHE A 171 -1.22 -2.88 -6.71
CA PHE A 171 -2.03 -4.10 -6.75
C PHE A 171 -1.13 -5.29 -7.01
N VAL A 172 -1.30 -6.37 -6.26
CA VAL A 172 -0.52 -7.61 -6.38
C VAL A 172 -1.44 -8.82 -6.44
N ARG A 173 -1.10 -9.79 -7.28
CA ARG A 173 -1.82 -11.06 -7.36
C ARG A 173 -1.69 -11.83 -6.04
N SER A 174 -2.79 -12.33 -5.51
CA SER A 174 -2.85 -12.98 -4.18
C SER A 174 -1.91 -14.18 -4.05
N ASN A 175 -1.70 -14.95 -5.13
CA ASN A 175 -0.76 -16.07 -5.12
C ASN A 175 0.70 -15.59 -5.01
N VAL A 176 1.04 -14.45 -5.61
CA VAL A 176 2.35 -13.82 -5.51
C VAL A 176 2.56 -13.27 -4.10
N GLN A 177 1.57 -12.55 -3.55
CA GLN A 177 1.58 -12.11 -2.16
C GLN A 177 1.85 -13.29 -1.20
N LYS A 178 1.21 -14.44 -1.42
CA LYS A 178 1.41 -15.64 -0.60
C LYS A 178 2.82 -16.24 -0.73
N LYS A 179 3.43 -16.16 -1.91
CA LYS A 179 4.79 -16.68 -2.15
C LYS A 179 5.87 -15.77 -1.54
N ILE A 180 5.73 -14.46 -1.68
CA ILE A 180 6.65 -13.47 -1.08
C ILE A 180 6.50 -13.47 0.44
N GLY A 181 5.28 -13.61 0.94
CA GLY A 181 4.93 -13.57 2.36
C GLY A 181 4.28 -12.27 2.79
N LEU A 182 4.14 -12.11 4.09
CA LEU A 182 3.61 -10.91 4.73
C LEU A 182 4.67 -9.80 4.81
N TYR A 183 4.24 -8.57 5.06
CA TYR A 183 5.17 -7.49 5.39
C TYR A 183 5.95 -7.83 6.64
N ASN A 184 7.26 -7.63 6.61
CA ASN A 184 8.13 -7.89 7.75
C ASN A 184 8.00 -6.74 8.78
N THR A 185 7.27 -6.99 9.86
CA THR A 185 7.00 -6.01 10.93
C THR A 185 8.23 -5.59 11.74
N LYS A 186 9.39 -6.20 11.51
CA LYS A 186 10.68 -5.72 11.98
C LYS A 186 10.97 -4.31 11.45
N TYR A 187 10.58 -4.02 10.22
CA TYR A 187 10.70 -2.70 9.59
C TYR A 187 9.46 -1.87 9.90
N LYS A 188 9.66 -0.74 10.58
CA LYS A 188 8.56 0.10 11.04
C LYS A 188 8.10 1.13 10.00
N LEU A 189 9.01 1.52 9.09
CA LEU A 189 8.80 2.59 8.13
C LEU A 189 8.75 2.11 6.68
N SER A 190 9.43 1.02 6.37
CA SER A 190 9.75 0.61 5.00
C SER A 190 9.53 -0.89 4.74
N ALA A 191 8.59 -1.56 5.45
CA ALA A 191 8.31 -2.97 5.17
C ALA A 191 7.71 -3.19 3.78
N ASP A 192 7.04 -2.19 3.19
CA ASP A 192 6.63 -2.18 1.78
C ASP A 192 7.83 -2.14 0.84
N TYR A 193 8.89 -1.40 1.19
CA TYR A 193 10.16 -1.39 0.45
C TYR A 193 10.79 -2.79 0.42
N ASP A 194 10.84 -3.51 1.55
CA ASP A 194 11.33 -4.90 1.63
C ASP A 194 10.50 -5.83 0.72
N PHE A 195 9.18 -5.69 0.77
CA PHE A 195 8.27 -6.48 -0.06
C PHE A 195 8.52 -6.23 -1.55
N PHE A 196 8.58 -4.97 -1.99
CA PHE A 196 8.84 -4.62 -3.39
C PHE A 196 10.25 -5.00 -3.84
N TYR A 197 11.24 -4.90 -2.96
CA TYR A 197 12.60 -5.36 -3.23
C TYR A 197 12.60 -6.85 -3.57
N LYS A 198 11.97 -7.68 -2.74
CA LYS A 198 11.85 -9.13 -2.95
C LYS A 198 11.08 -9.46 -4.22
N LEU A 199 9.97 -8.77 -4.46
CA LEU A 199 9.12 -8.93 -5.63
C LEU A 199 9.90 -8.71 -6.94
N ILE A 200 10.68 -7.63 -7.00
CA ILE A 200 11.48 -7.28 -8.19
C ILE A 200 12.70 -8.21 -8.33
N LYS A 201 13.39 -8.50 -7.22
CA LYS A 201 14.57 -9.38 -7.21
C LYS A 201 14.23 -10.81 -7.67
N GLN A 202 13.04 -11.30 -7.37
CA GLN A 202 12.55 -12.61 -7.80
C GLN A 202 11.94 -12.59 -9.21
N ASN A 203 12.10 -11.49 -9.97
CA ASN A 203 11.68 -11.34 -11.36
C ASN A 203 10.18 -11.53 -11.64
N TYR A 204 9.30 -11.23 -10.67
CA TYR A 204 7.87 -11.19 -10.92
C TYR A 204 7.53 -10.17 -12.01
N ASN A 205 6.46 -10.47 -12.77
CA ASN A 205 6.04 -9.66 -13.91
C ASN A 205 5.21 -8.47 -13.47
N GLY A 206 5.81 -7.28 -13.44
CA GLY A 206 5.15 -6.03 -13.03
C GLY A 206 5.04 -5.02 -14.15
N ILE A 207 3.96 -4.27 -14.15
CA ILE A 207 3.73 -3.17 -15.08
C ILE A 207 3.31 -1.90 -14.33
N ALA A 208 3.31 -0.77 -15.06
CA ALA A 208 2.72 0.47 -14.57
C ALA A 208 1.60 0.95 -15.51
N THR A 209 0.59 1.63 -14.94
CA THR A 209 -0.40 2.34 -15.75
C THR A 209 0.23 3.53 -16.46
N LYS A 210 -0.42 4.02 -17.53
CA LYS A 210 0.01 5.26 -18.19
C LYS A 210 0.02 6.42 -17.19
N LYS A 211 0.92 7.37 -17.39
CA LYS A 211 1.05 8.57 -16.55
C LYS A 211 -0.25 9.37 -16.46
N SER A 212 -1.04 9.41 -17.52
CA SER A 212 -2.35 10.07 -17.57
C SER A 212 -3.46 9.34 -16.82
N GLU A 213 -3.28 8.04 -16.52
CA GLU A 213 -4.27 7.21 -15.83
C GLU A 213 -4.01 7.25 -14.31
N VAL A 214 -4.35 8.40 -13.70
CA VAL A 214 -4.19 8.61 -12.26
C VAL A 214 -5.31 7.88 -11.52
N ILE A 215 -4.93 6.86 -10.73
CA ILE A 215 -5.90 6.01 -10.03
C ILE A 215 -6.11 6.39 -8.56
N GLY A 216 -5.25 7.20 -7.97
CA GLY A 216 -5.39 7.58 -6.56
C GLY A 216 -4.81 8.92 -6.21
N ASN A 217 -5.30 9.46 -5.10
CA ASN A 217 -4.73 10.62 -4.43
C ASN A 217 -4.09 10.16 -3.11
N PHE A 218 -2.86 10.57 -2.90
CA PHE A 218 -2.15 10.37 -1.66
C PHE A 218 -2.18 11.65 -0.83
N ARG A 219 -2.76 11.60 0.36
CA ARG A 219 -2.82 12.74 1.27
C ARG A 219 -1.48 12.97 1.97
N SER A 220 -0.96 14.19 1.89
CA SER A 220 0.23 14.59 2.66
C SER A 220 -0.10 14.68 4.16
N GLY A 221 0.88 14.37 5.03
CA GLY A 221 0.67 14.38 6.48
C GLY A 221 0.24 13.02 7.07
N SER A 222 0.40 11.93 6.31
CA SER A 222 0.18 10.56 6.79
C SER A 222 1.29 10.08 7.74
N TYR A 223 1.11 8.90 8.32
CA TYR A 223 2.05 8.27 9.27
C TYR A 223 3.52 8.35 8.85
N SER A 224 3.83 8.11 7.58
CA SER A 224 5.20 8.21 7.06
C SER A 224 5.82 9.61 7.12
N SER A 225 5.02 10.67 7.25
CA SER A 225 5.51 12.05 7.36
C SER A 225 5.94 12.45 8.77
N THR A 226 5.68 11.62 9.77
CA THR A 226 6.07 11.86 11.17
C THR A 226 7.52 11.47 11.45
N PHE A 227 8.16 10.75 10.53
CA PHE A 227 9.53 10.27 10.66
C PHE A 227 10.50 11.09 9.82
N SER A 228 11.76 11.13 10.28
CA SER A 228 12.82 11.80 9.53
C SER A 228 13.21 11.00 8.28
N PHE A 229 13.69 11.71 7.26
CA PHE A 229 14.27 11.07 6.07
C PHE A 229 15.43 10.12 6.44
N ASP A 230 16.23 10.47 7.43
CA ASP A 230 17.40 9.68 7.85
C ASP A 230 16.99 8.34 8.48
N GLU A 231 15.89 8.29 9.25
CA GLU A 231 15.38 7.05 9.84
C GLU A 231 14.88 6.11 8.75
N GLN A 232 14.07 6.60 7.82
CA GLN A 232 13.58 5.81 6.70
C GLN A 232 14.75 5.30 5.84
N PHE A 233 15.70 6.17 5.50
CA PHE A 233 16.84 5.82 4.67
C PHE A 233 17.75 4.75 5.30
N LYS A 234 17.98 4.82 6.63
CA LYS A 234 18.72 3.79 7.37
C LYS A 234 17.99 2.43 7.28
N GLU A 235 16.69 2.42 7.42
CA GLU A 235 15.91 1.19 7.33
C GLU A 235 15.95 0.60 5.90
N GLU A 236 15.86 1.43 4.85
CA GLU A 236 16.00 0.99 3.46
C GLU A 236 17.40 0.41 3.14
N ILE A 237 18.48 0.99 3.70
CA ILE A 237 19.82 0.42 3.60
C ILE A 237 19.87 -0.95 4.30
N GLN A 238 19.32 -1.05 5.52
CA GLN A 238 19.30 -2.30 6.27
C GLN A 238 18.54 -3.39 5.51
N ILE A 239 17.39 -3.04 4.90
CA ILE A 239 16.62 -3.96 4.06
C ILE A 239 17.46 -4.51 2.90
N ARG A 240 18.26 -3.68 2.24
CA ARG A 240 19.13 -4.12 1.16
C ARG A 240 20.23 -5.07 1.64
N ILE A 241 20.81 -4.81 2.82
CA ILE A 241 21.78 -5.70 3.48
C ILE A 241 21.13 -7.04 3.82
N ASP A 242 19.96 -7.03 4.45
CA ASP A 242 19.24 -8.22 4.88
C ASP A 242 18.78 -9.09 3.68
N ASN A 243 18.57 -8.45 2.53
CA ASN A 243 18.26 -9.14 1.27
C ASN A 243 19.51 -9.51 0.44
N ASN A 244 20.71 -9.50 1.05
CA ASN A 244 21.97 -9.91 0.42
C ASN A 244 22.30 -9.13 -0.87
N GLN A 245 22.04 -7.82 -0.91
CA GLN A 245 22.51 -7.00 -2.01
C GLN A 245 24.02 -6.79 -1.88
N ASN A 246 24.73 -6.74 -3.01
CA ASN A 246 26.16 -6.48 -3.03
C ASN A 246 26.48 -5.16 -2.30
N ARG A 247 27.36 -5.21 -1.30
CA ARG A 247 27.70 -4.05 -0.44
C ARG A 247 28.35 -2.90 -1.23
N ILE A 248 29.15 -3.20 -2.24
CA ILE A 248 29.76 -2.17 -3.11
C ILE A 248 28.64 -1.42 -3.86
N LEU A 249 27.64 -2.14 -4.38
CA LEU A 249 26.48 -1.55 -5.05
C LEU A 249 25.66 -0.67 -4.08
N ILE A 250 25.47 -1.10 -2.83
CA ILE A 250 24.79 -0.28 -1.82
C ILE A 250 25.55 1.03 -1.60
N ILE A 251 26.88 0.98 -1.43
CA ILE A 251 27.73 2.17 -1.25
C ILE A 251 27.62 3.10 -2.46
N LEU A 252 27.66 2.57 -3.68
CA LEU A 252 27.50 3.36 -4.89
C LEU A 252 26.12 4.05 -4.96
N ILE A 253 25.05 3.35 -4.61
CA ILE A 253 23.70 3.91 -4.59
C ILE A 253 23.57 5.02 -3.53
N ILE A 254 24.15 4.83 -2.33
CA ILE A 254 24.22 5.85 -1.27
C ILE A 254 24.91 7.10 -1.80
N PHE A 255 26.07 6.92 -2.43
CA PHE A 255 26.85 8.01 -3.00
C PHE A 255 26.08 8.78 -4.07
N LEU A 256 25.44 8.08 -5.02
CA LEU A 256 24.61 8.69 -6.06
C LEU A 256 23.44 9.49 -5.46
N ASN A 257 22.76 8.98 -4.44
CA ASN A 257 21.69 9.68 -3.76
C ASN A 257 22.17 10.92 -3.00
N PHE A 258 23.32 10.83 -2.35
CA PHE A 258 23.91 11.96 -1.65
C PHE A 258 24.23 13.13 -2.59
N PHE A 259 24.78 12.85 -3.77
CA PHE A 259 25.05 13.86 -4.78
C PHE A 259 23.76 14.43 -5.40
N SER A 260 22.76 13.59 -5.69
CA SER A 260 21.48 14.06 -6.24
C SER A 260 20.74 14.98 -5.27
N SER A 261 20.77 14.70 -3.97
CA SER A 261 20.13 15.53 -2.93
C SER A 261 20.81 16.88 -2.76
N LYS A 262 22.16 16.94 -2.84
CA LYS A 262 22.91 18.22 -2.86
C LYS A 262 22.60 19.06 -4.12
N PHE A 263 22.46 18.43 -5.29
CA PHE A 263 22.09 19.11 -6.51
C PHE A 263 20.65 19.67 -6.45
N GLN A 264 19.72 18.94 -5.86
CA GLN A 264 18.34 19.43 -5.67
C GLN A 264 18.27 20.59 -4.67
N LYS A 265 19.01 20.55 -3.55
CA LYS A 265 19.09 21.67 -2.60
C LYS A 265 19.73 22.92 -3.22
N LYS A 266 20.75 22.78 -4.07
CA LYS A 266 21.35 23.89 -4.82
C LYS A 266 20.36 24.50 -5.82
N LYS A 267 19.52 23.69 -6.50
CA LYS A 267 18.49 24.16 -7.43
C LYS A 267 17.36 24.92 -6.73
N LEU A 268 17.01 24.55 -5.49
CA LEU A 268 16.07 25.29 -4.64
C LEU A 268 16.65 26.63 -4.13
N SER A 269 17.93 26.64 -3.72
CA SER A 269 18.58 27.88 -3.27
C SER A 269 18.80 28.89 -4.42
N PHE A 270 19.04 28.42 -5.64
CA PHE A 270 19.18 29.27 -6.83
C PHE A 270 17.82 29.85 -7.32
N LYS A 271 16.72 29.13 -7.12
CA LYS A 271 15.37 29.67 -7.41
C LYS A 271 14.90 30.70 -6.38
N CYS A 272 15.33 30.64 -5.12
CA CYS A 272 15.07 31.67 -4.11
C CYS A 272 15.93 32.92 -4.28
N PHE A 273 17.02 32.87 -5.08
CA PHE A 273 17.88 34.04 -5.35
C PHE A 273 17.50 34.79 -6.64
N LEU A 274 16.64 34.23 -7.47
CA LEU A 274 16.21 34.82 -8.75
C LEU A 274 14.70 35.16 -8.76
N GLY A 275 14.01 35.13 -7.66
CA GLY A 275 12.66 35.64 -7.43
C GLY A 275 12.66 36.62 -6.27
#